data_1e783d95ff55e66c101bd0c22384f44c
#
_entry.id   1e783d95ff55e66c101bd0c22384f44c
#
_cell.length_a   1.000
_cell.length_b   1.000
_cell.length_c   1.000
_cell.angle_alpha   90.00
_cell.angle_beta   90.00
_cell.angle_gamma   90.00
#
_symmetry.space_group_name_H-M   'P 1'
#
loop_
_entity.id
_entity.type
_entity.pdbx_description
1 polymer ?
#
loop_
_entity_poly.entity_id
_entity_poly.type
_entity_poly.pdbx_seq_one_letter_code
_entity_poly.pdbx_strand_id
1 'polypeptide(L)'
;SSDVCSSDLELVLMEIVNVRIDERLIHGQVAAYWTNNLNATRIMVIDDMAAKDEIQKIALKMACPSAVKLSILPAEKAAARLKEEAYPNDRIFIVLKGPKTVKQVYDAGYVFPVVNVGNMSNKHGSTQVKRSVSVTPEDVAAFRELNEKGIKFTAQMVPTEEKIDFMPLIKDL
;
A
#
# COMPACT_ATOMS: atom_id res chain seq x y z
N SER A 1 37.94 -31.73 -15.12
CA SER A 1 36.54 -31.39 -15.45
C SER A 1 35.82 -30.94 -14.21
N SER A 2 35.79 -29.69 -13.99
CA SER A 2 35.00 -29.08 -12.93
C SER A 2 33.63 -28.79 -13.48
N ASP A 3 32.69 -29.64 -13.20
CA ASP A 3 31.30 -29.35 -13.38
C ASP A 3 30.91 -28.32 -12.34
N VAL A 4 31.08 -27.06 -12.69
CA VAL A 4 30.48 -25.98 -11.95
C VAL A 4 29.00 -26.01 -12.30
N CYS A 5 28.27 -26.81 -11.58
CA CYS A 5 26.84 -26.67 -11.46
C CYS A 5 26.61 -25.46 -10.55
N SER A 6 26.88 -24.29 -11.07
CA SER A 6 26.38 -23.06 -10.46
C SER A 6 24.90 -22.99 -10.78
N SER A 7 24.10 -23.63 -9.96
CA SER A 7 22.73 -23.21 -9.78
C SER A 7 22.79 -21.84 -9.08
N ASP A 8 23.16 -20.83 -9.84
CA ASP A 8 22.88 -19.45 -9.48
C ASP A 8 21.36 -19.30 -9.52
N LEU A 9 20.70 -19.81 -8.50
CA LEU A 9 19.44 -19.30 -8.06
C LEU A 9 19.74 -17.88 -7.65
N GLU A 10 19.66 -16.97 -8.62
CA GLU A 10 19.61 -15.56 -8.32
C GLU A 10 18.47 -15.37 -7.31
N LEU A 11 18.85 -15.13 -6.04
CA LEU A 11 17.91 -14.66 -5.04
C LEU A 11 17.35 -13.35 -5.55
N VAL A 12 16.17 -13.40 -6.18
CA VAL A 12 15.45 -12.19 -6.54
C VAL A 12 15.03 -11.55 -5.23
N LEU A 13 15.54 -10.35 -4.97
CA LEU A 13 15.21 -9.58 -3.79
C LEU A 13 13.71 -9.29 -3.76
N MET A 14 13.17 -9.13 -2.56
CA MET A 14 11.83 -8.62 -2.35
C MET A 14 11.70 -7.24 -3.02
N GLU A 15 10.66 -7.02 -3.80
CA GLU A 15 10.39 -5.74 -4.46
C GLU A 15 9.02 -5.22 -4.06
N ILE A 16 8.96 -3.97 -3.59
CA ILE A 16 7.69 -3.26 -3.38
C ILE A 16 7.34 -2.53 -4.67
N VAL A 17 6.31 -3.01 -5.36
CA VAL A 17 5.93 -2.49 -6.68
C VAL A 17 4.98 -1.31 -6.62
N ASN A 18 4.22 -1.17 -5.55
CA ASN A 18 3.39 0.00 -5.27
C ASN A 18 2.95 0.00 -3.80
N VAL A 19 2.75 1.19 -3.26
CA VAL A 19 2.12 1.40 -1.95
C VAL A 19 0.90 2.28 -2.21
N ARG A 20 -0.29 1.77 -1.89
CA ARG A 20 -1.55 2.42 -2.21
C ARG A 20 -2.40 2.66 -0.97
N ILE A 21 -2.89 3.89 -0.84
CA ILE A 21 -3.96 4.22 0.10
C ILE A 21 -5.31 3.94 -0.58
N ASP A 22 -6.05 3.01 -0.01
CA ASP A 22 -7.43 2.70 -0.40
C ASP A 22 -8.19 2.24 0.85
N GLU A 23 -9.16 3.02 1.30
CA GLU A 23 -9.93 2.70 2.52
C GLU A 23 -10.67 1.37 2.45
N ARG A 24 -10.98 0.92 1.26
CA ARG A 24 -11.66 -0.36 1.05
C ARG A 24 -10.71 -1.55 1.16
N LEU A 25 -9.40 -1.28 1.19
CA LEU A 25 -8.32 -2.28 1.14
C LEU A 25 -8.36 -3.06 -0.18
N ILE A 26 -8.68 -4.34 -0.16
CA ILE A 26 -8.87 -5.12 -1.38
C ILE A 26 -10.34 -5.03 -1.77
N HIS A 27 -10.62 -4.44 -2.93
CA HIS A 27 -11.98 -4.24 -3.39
C HIS A 27 -12.16 -4.61 -4.86
N GLY A 28 -12.91 -5.70 -5.10
CA GLY A 28 -13.40 -6.10 -6.40
C GLY A 28 -12.37 -6.11 -7.53
N GLN A 29 -12.80 -5.65 -8.68
CA GLN A 29 -11.98 -5.63 -9.89
C GLN A 29 -10.80 -4.66 -9.83
N VAL A 30 -10.85 -3.65 -8.95
CA VAL A 30 -9.77 -2.65 -8.81
C VAL A 30 -8.49 -3.33 -8.35
N ALA A 31 -8.59 -4.24 -7.37
CA ALA A 31 -7.43 -4.99 -6.89
C ALA A 31 -6.82 -5.87 -7.99
N ALA A 32 -7.66 -6.58 -8.73
CA ALA A 32 -7.21 -7.41 -9.85
C ALA A 32 -6.53 -6.58 -10.94
N TYR A 33 -7.11 -5.42 -11.26
CA TYR A 33 -6.56 -4.52 -12.28
C TYR A 33 -5.16 -4.00 -11.88
N TRP A 34 -5.01 -3.58 -10.62
CA TRP A 34 -3.70 -3.15 -10.12
C TRP A 34 -2.69 -4.28 -10.05
N THR A 35 -3.06 -5.45 -9.52
CA THR A 35 -2.14 -6.58 -9.42
C THR A 35 -1.67 -7.07 -10.79
N ASN A 36 -2.54 -7.09 -11.78
CA ASN A 36 -2.17 -7.45 -13.16
C ASN A 36 -1.25 -6.40 -13.78
N ASN A 37 -1.57 -5.13 -13.64
CA ASN A 37 -0.74 -4.04 -14.17
C ASN A 37 0.66 -4.02 -13.55
N LEU A 38 0.75 -4.29 -12.27
CA LEU A 38 2.01 -4.28 -11.52
C LEU A 38 2.78 -5.62 -11.60
N ASN A 39 2.18 -6.66 -12.15
CA ASN A 39 2.70 -8.03 -12.05
C ASN A 39 3.00 -8.41 -10.59
N ALA A 40 2.11 -8.04 -9.68
CA ALA A 40 2.28 -8.34 -8.26
C ALA A 40 2.06 -9.84 -7.99
N THR A 41 2.92 -10.41 -7.16
CA THR A 41 2.80 -11.80 -6.71
C THR A 41 2.19 -11.91 -5.31
N ARG A 42 2.21 -10.80 -4.57
CA ARG A 42 1.66 -10.70 -3.22
C ARG A 42 0.98 -9.36 -3.00
N ILE A 43 -0.16 -9.39 -2.34
CA ILE A 43 -0.76 -8.20 -1.73
C ILE A 43 -0.47 -8.23 -0.24
N MET A 44 0.07 -7.15 0.30
CA MET A 44 0.21 -6.95 1.74
C MET A 44 -0.78 -5.88 2.19
N VAL A 45 -1.76 -6.28 2.97
CA VAL A 45 -2.68 -5.36 3.64
C VAL A 45 -2.08 -4.99 4.99
N ILE A 46 -1.89 -3.70 5.22
CA ILE A 46 -1.39 -3.19 6.50
C ILE A 46 -2.52 -2.44 7.19
N ASP A 47 -3.09 -3.06 8.21
CA ASP A 47 -4.15 -2.47 9.01
C ASP A 47 -4.29 -3.21 10.34
N ASP A 48 -4.13 -2.49 11.46
CA ASP A 48 -4.16 -3.09 12.78
C ASP A 48 -5.50 -3.75 13.11
N MET A 49 -6.60 -3.13 12.70
CA MET A 49 -7.94 -3.66 12.95
C MET A 49 -8.23 -4.90 12.10
N ALA A 50 -7.93 -4.85 10.82
CA ALA A 50 -8.12 -5.99 9.91
C ALA A 50 -7.28 -7.20 10.33
N ALA A 51 -6.09 -6.97 10.86
CA ALA A 51 -5.20 -8.04 11.33
C ALA A 51 -5.76 -8.81 12.54
N LYS A 52 -6.71 -8.22 13.27
CA LYS A 52 -7.34 -8.81 14.46
C LYS A 52 -8.76 -9.33 14.20
N ASP A 53 -9.34 -9.01 13.06
CA ASP A 53 -10.73 -9.32 12.73
C ASP A 53 -10.80 -10.51 11.77
N GLU A 54 -11.19 -11.67 12.28
CA GLU A 54 -11.25 -12.90 11.49
C GLU A 54 -12.27 -12.81 10.34
N ILE A 55 -13.37 -12.10 10.52
CA ILE A 55 -14.38 -11.90 9.48
C ILE A 55 -13.82 -11.04 8.35
N GLN A 56 -13.17 -9.95 8.71
CA GLN A 56 -12.54 -9.06 7.72
C GLN A 56 -11.41 -9.76 6.96
N LYS A 57 -10.61 -10.58 7.64
CA LYS A 57 -9.57 -11.39 6.98
C LYS A 57 -10.16 -12.34 5.94
N ILE A 58 -11.26 -13.02 6.27
CA ILE A 58 -11.96 -13.90 5.33
C ILE A 58 -12.45 -13.11 4.12
N ALA A 59 -13.08 -11.96 4.34
CA ALA A 59 -13.56 -11.10 3.27
C ALA A 59 -12.43 -10.63 2.35
N LEU A 60 -11.30 -10.22 2.92
CA LEU A 60 -10.12 -9.81 2.15
C LEU A 60 -9.52 -10.97 1.35
N LYS A 61 -9.48 -12.16 1.93
CA LYS A 61 -8.99 -13.37 1.26
C LYS A 61 -9.89 -13.72 0.06
N MET A 62 -11.19 -13.59 0.21
CA MET A 62 -12.15 -13.83 -0.88
C MET A 62 -12.02 -12.79 -1.99
N ALA A 63 -11.71 -11.54 -1.65
CA ALA A 63 -11.54 -10.45 -2.62
C ALA A 63 -10.17 -10.47 -3.32
N CYS A 64 -9.19 -11.17 -2.75
CA CYS A 64 -7.85 -11.27 -3.33
C CYS A 64 -7.86 -12.17 -4.56
N PRO A 65 -7.20 -11.76 -5.67
CA PRO A 65 -7.05 -12.63 -6.84
C PRO A 65 -6.40 -13.96 -6.46
N SER A 66 -6.90 -15.06 -7.00
CA SER A 66 -6.50 -16.43 -6.61
C SER A 66 -5.02 -16.74 -6.85
N ALA A 67 -4.41 -16.12 -7.84
CA ALA A 67 -3.00 -16.32 -8.18
C ALA A 67 -2.04 -15.47 -7.33
N VAL A 68 -2.57 -14.62 -6.46
CA VAL A 68 -1.80 -13.67 -5.66
C VAL A 68 -1.82 -14.09 -4.19
N LYS A 69 -0.64 -14.13 -3.57
CA LYS A 69 -0.51 -14.38 -2.13
C LYS A 69 -1.04 -13.18 -1.35
N LEU A 70 -1.56 -13.43 -0.15
CA LEU A 70 -2.10 -12.39 0.71
C LEU A 70 -1.44 -12.43 2.09
N SER A 71 -0.98 -11.27 2.54
CA SER A 71 -0.56 -11.04 3.94
C SER A 71 -1.41 -9.93 4.53
N ILE A 72 -1.93 -10.13 5.73
CA ILE A 72 -2.69 -9.11 6.47
C ILE A 72 -1.97 -8.91 7.80
N LEU A 73 -1.35 -7.75 7.98
CA LEU A 73 -0.45 -7.50 9.10
C LEU A 73 -0.76 -6.18 9.80
N PRO A 74 -0.57 -6.09 11.12
CA PRO A 74 -0.53 -4.82 11.80
C PRO A 74 0.72 -4.03 11.37
N ALA A 75 0.67 -2.71 11.51
CA ALA A 75 1.73 -1.82 11.01
C ALA A 75 3.11 -2.16 11.55
N GLU A 76 3.21 -2.46 12.84
CA GLU A 76 4.49 -2.80 13.50
C GLU A 76 5.10 -4.08 12.92
N LYS A 77 4.29 -5.13 12.77
CA LYS A 77 4.73 -6.40 12.18
C LYS A 77 5.08 -6.25 10.70
N ALA A 78 4.30 -5.48 9.96
CA ALA A 78 4.59 -5.19 8.56
C ALA A 78 5.94 -4.50 8.41
N ALA A 79 6.21 -3.47 9.21
CA ALA A 79 7.50 -2.78 9.20
C ALA A 79 8.67 -3.74 9.49
N ALA A 80 8.53 -4.63 10.47
CA ALA A 80 9.53 -5.64 10.79
C ALA A 80 9.78 -6.58 9.61
N ARG A 81 8.73 -7.10 9.00
CA ARG A 81 8.81 -8.00 7.84
C ARG A 81 9.47 -7.33 6.63
N LEU A 82 9.14 -6.08 6.38
CA LEU A 82 9.72 -5.32 5.27
C LEU A 82 11.21 -5.01 5.51
N LYS A 83 11.59 -4.68 6.74
CA LYS A 83 13.01 -4.48 7.09
C LYS A 83 13.84 -5.74 6.94
N GLU A 84 13.28 -6.90 7.27
CA GLU A 84 13.93 -8.20 7.15
C GLU A 84 13.95 -8.75 5.72
N GLU A 85 13.29 -8.07 4.77
CA GLU A 85 13.09 -8.57 3.41
C GLU A 85 12.51 -10.01 3.41
N ALA A 86 11.46 -10.21 4.22
CA ALA A 86 10.92 -11.53 4.57
C ALA A 86 10.26 -12.28 3.41
N TYR A 87 10.07 -11.64 2.27
CA TYR A 87 9.38 -12.22 1.11
C TYR A 87 10.26 -12.20 -0.14
N PRO A 88 11.38 -12.93 -0.14
CA PRO A 88 12.23 -13.01 -1.31
C PRO A 88 11.45 -13.58 -2.51
N ASN A 89 11.78 -13.10 -3.70
CA ASN A 89 11.12 -13.43 -4.97
C ASN A 89 9.68 -12.88 -5.11
N ASP A 90 9.15 -12.16 -4.13
CA ASP A 90 7.82 -11.55 -4.26
C ASP A 90 7.89 -10.10 -4.77
N ARG A 91 6.92 -9.80 -5.62
CA ARG A 91 6.59 -8.44 -6.05
C ARG A 91 5.36 -8.02 -5.24
N ILE A 92 5.57 -7.12 -4.29
CA ILE A 92 4.59 -6.80 -3.25
C ILE A 92 3.83 -5.53 -3.60
N PHE A 93 2.53 -5.65 -3.68
CA PHE A 93 1.60 -4.54 -3.73
C PHE A 93 1.07 -4.29 -2.32
N ILE A 94 1.41 -3.15 -1.73
CA ILE A 94 1.00 -2.78 -0.38
C ILE A 94 -0.26 -1.93 -0.44
N VAL A 95 -1.26 -2.28 0.36
CA VAL A 95 -2.52 -1.55 0.48
C VAL A 95 -2.77 -1.23 1.95
N LEU A 96 -3.11 0.03 2.21
CA LEU A 96 -3.45 0.51 3.55
C LEU A 96 -4.54 1.59 3.49
N LYS A 97 -5.21 1.84 4.62
CA LYS A 97 -6.43 2.66 4.63
C LYS A 97 -6.19 4.17 4.50
N GLY A 98 -5.07 4.67 4.96
CA GLY A 98 -4.87 6.11 4.99
C GLY A 98 -3.49 6.54 5.46
N PRO A 99 -3.25 7.85 5.53
CA PRO A 99 -1.95 8.39 5.93
C PRO A 99 -1.57 8.05 7.37
N LYS A 100 -2.55 7.84 8.24
CA LYS A 100 -2.31 7.42 9.63
C LYS A 100 -1.57 6.08 9.69
N THR A 101 -1.97 5.12 8.85
CA THR A 101 -1.28 3.82 8.78
C THR A 101 0.11 3.96 8.20
N VAL A 102 0.31 4.82 7.20
CA VAL A 102 1.64 5.14 6.67
C VAL A 102 2.54 5.68 7.80
N LYS A 103 2.01 6.58 8.64
CA LYS A 103 2.73 7.10 9.79
C LYS A 103 3.09 6.00 10.79
N GLN A 104 2.18 5.08 11.08
CA GLN A 104 2.44 3.95 11.97
C GLN A 104 3.62 3.09 11.47
N VAL A 105 3.67 2.82 10.17
CA VAL A 105 4.78 2.07 9.56
C VAL A 105 6.09 2.88 9.63
N TYR A 106 6.02 4.17 9.37
CA TYR A 106 7.17 5.07 9.49
C TYR A 106 7.72 5.06 10.93
N ASP A 107 6.85 5.22 11.92
CA ASP A 107 7.25 5.24 13.33
C ASP A 107 7.81 3.89 13.79
N ALA A 108 7.38 2.79 13.15
CA ALA A 108 7.93 1.46 13.38
C ALA A 108 9.27 1.21 12.66
N GLY A 109 9.77 2.19 11.92
CA GLY A 109 11.12 2.20 11.35
C GLY A 109 11.24 1.81 9.89
N TYR A 110 10.14 1.72 9.13
CA TYR A 110 10.19 1.47 7.70
C TYR A 110 9.61 2.65 6.91
N VAL A 111 10.36 3.16 5.93
CA VAL A 111 9.97 4.34 5.15
C VAL A 111 9.58 3.94 3.73
N PHE A 112 8.36 4.27 3.33
CA PHE A 112 7.95 4.18 1.94
C PHE A 112 8.41 5.45 1.20
N PRO A 113 9.19 5.36 0.13
CA PRO A 113 9.62 6.56 -0.59
C PRO A 113 8.48 7.25 -1.34
N VAL A 114 7.54 6.47 -1.87
CA VAL A 114 6.39 6.99 -2.64
C VAL A 114 5.13 6.22 -2.23
N VAL A 115 4.04 6.95 -2.01
CA VAL A 115 2.72 6.39 -1.69
C VAL A 115 1.68 6.97 -2.64
N ASN A 116 0.89 6.09 -3.25
CA ASN A 116 -0.20 6.48 -4.15
C ASN A 116 -1.51 6.60 -3.38
N VAL A 117 -2.18 7.75 -3.50
CA VAL A 117 -3.51 7.97 -2.93
C VAL A 117 -4.56 7.59 -3.98
N GLY A 118 -5.26 6.50 -3.73
CA GLY A 118 -6.24 5.96 -4.67
C GLY A 118 -7.69 6.22 -4.30
N ASN A 119 -8.05 5.95 -3.05
CA ASN A 119 -9.42 6.10 -2.55
C ASN A 119 -9.43 6.46 -1.08
N MET A 120 -10.14 7.53 -0.75
CA MET A 120 -10.49 7.92 0.61
C MET A 120 -11.92 8.44 0.61
N SER A 121 -12.82 7.74 1.28
CA SER A 121 -14.24 8.03 1.23
C SER A 121 -14.63 9.34 1.92
N ASN A 122 -15.75 9.89 1.52
CA ASN A 122 -16.31 11.09 2.15
C ASN A 122 -16.77 10.75 3.57
N LYS A 123 -16.41 11.60 4.51
CA LYS A 123 -16.77 11.51 5.92
C LYS A 123 -17.26 12.85 6.42
N HIS A 124 -17.93 12.86 7.58
CA HIS A 124 -18.26 14.09 8.25
C HIS A 124 -16.99 14.94 8.50
N GLY A 125 -17.03 16.19 8.08
CA GLY A 125 -15.90 17.12 8.21
C GLY A 125 -14.79 16.93 7.18
N SER A 126 -14.97 16.04 6.18
CA SER A 126 -14.01 15.90 5.10
C SER A 126 -14.25 16.86 3.95
N THR A 127 -13.20 17.14 3.19
CA THR A 127 -13.24 17.93 1.96
C THR A 127 -12.84 17.06 0.78
N GLN A 128 -13.68 17.02 -0.25
CA GLN A 128 -13.36 16.32 -1.48
C GLN A 128 -12.29 17.08 -2.27
N VAL A 129 -11.17 16.43 -2.53
CA VAL A 129 -10.05 17.01 -3.29
C VAL A 129 -9.87 16.37 -4.65
N LYS A 130 -10.44 15.18 -4.83
CA LYS A 130 -10.49 14.44 -6.07
C LYS A 130 -11.74 13.57 -6.07
N ARG A 131 -12.19 13.11 -7.23
CA ARG A 131 -13.43 12.29 -7.34
C ARG A 131 -13.48 11.12 -6.36
N SER A 132 -12.35 10.44 -6.15
CA SER A 132 -12.26 9.28 -5.26
C SER A 132 -11.61 9.58 -3.92
N VAL A 133 -11.28 10.84 -3.64
CA VAL A 133 -10.51 11.21 -2.45
C VAL A 133 -11.12 12.40 -1.73
N SER A 134 -11.51 12.16 -0.49
CA SER A 134 -11.91 13.17 0.48
C SER A 134 -10.99 13.09 1.70
N VAL A 135 -10.60 14.24 2.25
CA VAL A 135 -9.64 14.31 3.36
C VAL A 135 -10.22 15.06 4.53
N THR A 136 -9.97 14.58 5.72
CA THR A 136 -10.25 15.29 6.97
C THR A 136 -9.09 16.22 7.33
N PRO A 137 -9.27 17.20 8.25
CA PRO A 137 -8.14 17.99 8.75
C PRO A 137 -7.02 17.14 9.34
N GLU A 138 -7.36 16.02 9.98
CA GLU A 138 -6.37 15.08 10.53
C GLU A 138 -5.59 14.38 9.42
N ASP A 139 -6.26 13.99 8.35
CA ASP A 139 -5.59 13.41 7.17
C ASP A 139 -4.60 14.40 6.56
N VAL A 140 -5.02 15.64 6.38
CA VAL A 140 -4.17 16.72 5.84
C VAL A 140 -2.91 16.91 6.70
N ALA A 141 -3.07 16.97 8.01
CA ALA A 141 -1.95 17.09 8.94
C ALA A 141 -0.98 15.92 8.81
N ALA A 142 -1.50 14.70 8.72
CA ALA A 142 -0.68 13.49 8.55
C ALA A 142 0.07 13.48 7.19
N PHE A 143 -0.59 13.83 6.11
CA PHE A 143 0.06 13.95 4.79
C PHE A 143 1.20 14.98 4.81
N ARG A 144 0.97 16.13 5.39
CA ARG A 144 1.99 17.18 5.49
C ARG A 144 3.20 16.72 6.31
N GLU A 145 2.96 16.14 7.47
CA GLU A 145 4.02 15.62 8.34
C GLU A 145 4.88 14.59 7.59
N LEU A 146 4.25 13.63 6.94
CA LEU A 146 4.95 12.57 6.21
C LEU A 146 5.70 13.11 4.99
N ASN A 147 5.11 14.08 4.28
CA ASN A 147 5.76 14.71 3.14
C ASN A 147 7.01 15.49 3.57
N GLU A 148 6.96 16.20 4.69
CA GLU A 148 8.12 16.89 5.27
C GLU A 148 9.24 15.90 5.66
N LYS A 149 8.87 14.66 6.00
CA LYS A 149 9.82 13.58 6.29
C LYS A 149 10.36 12.88 5.03
N GLY A 150 10.00 13.35 3.85
CA GLY A 150 10.54 12.87 2.58
C GLY A 150 9.68 11.86 1.84
N ILE A 151 8.47 11.54 2.31
CA ILE A 151 7.56 10.65 1.58
C ILE A 151 6.83 11.44 0.50
N LYS A 152 6.95 10.98 -0.75
CA LYS A 152 6.24 11.55 -1.88
C LYS A 152 4.86 10.92 -2.01
N PHE A 153 3.82 11.74 -2.16
CA PHE A 153 2.45 11.29 -2.40
C PHE A 153 2.02 11.60 -3.82
N THR A 154 1.48 10.59 -4.50
CA THR A 154 0.88 10.70 -5.82
C THR A 154 -0.62 10.41 -5.73
N ALA A 155 -1.38 10.77 -6.74
CA ALA A 155 -2.81 10.47 -6.83
C ALA A 155 -3.09 9.77 -8.15
N GLN A 156 -3.69 8.58 -8.07
CA GLN A 156 -4.07 7.77 -9.22
C GLN A 156 -5.06 6.71 -8.76
N MET A 157 -6.27 6.73 -9.27
CA MET A 157 -7.31 5.77 -8.87
C MET A 157 -7.12 4.41 -9.52
N VAL A 158 -6.89 4.39 -10.83
CA VAL A 158 -6.70 3.18 -11.65
C VAL A 158 -5.48 3.32 -12.54
N PRO A 159 -4.87 2.21 -13.00
CA PRO A 159 -3.64 2.26 -13.79
C PRO A 159 -3.73 3.05 -15.10
N THR A 160 -4.91 3.19 -15.67
CA THR A 160 -5.15 3.95 -16.91
C THR A 160 -5.31 5.46 -16.68
N GLU A 161 -5.52 5.88 -15.44
CA GLU A 161 -5.58 7.30 -15.08
C GLU A 161 -4.18 7.90 -15.05
N GLU A 162 -4.06 9.18 -15.39
CA GLU A 162 -2.80 9.91 -15.24
C GLU A 162 -2.41 10.01 -13.76
N LYS A 163 -1.18 9.67 -13.45
CA LYS A 163 -0.61 9.85 -12.11
C LYS A 163 -0.20 11.30 -11.93
N ILE A 164 -0.76 11.95 -10.93
CA ILE A 164 -0.45 13.35 -10.58
C ILE A 164 0.13 13.45 -9.18
N ASP A 165 0.76 14.59 -8.86
CA ASP A 165 1.18 14.88 -7.50
C ASP A 165 -0.04 15.12 -6.61
N PHE A 166 -0.02 14.55 -5.41
CA PHE A 166 -1.14 14.68 -4.47
C PHE A 166 -1.09 15.95 -3.62
N MET A 167 0.09 16.37 -3.16
CA MET A 167 0.21 17.47 -2.20
C MET A 167 -0.39 18.79 -2.69
N PRO A 168 -0.30 19.17 -4.00
CA PRO A 168 -0.98 20.37 -4.48
C PRO A 168 -2.49 20.38 -4.27
N LEU A 169 -3.13 19.20 -4.22
CA LEU A 169 -4.59 19.09 -4.03
C LEU A 169 -5.03 19.50 -2.62
N ILE A 170 -4.14 19.47 -1.65
CA ILE A 170 -4.44 19.81 -0.25
C ILE A 170 -3.74 21.08 0.25
N LYS A 171 -3.08 21.82 -0.63
CA LYS A 171 -2.24 22.96 -0.21
C LYS A 171 -3.02 24.08 0.49
N ASP A 172 -4.29 24.24 0.15
CA ASP A 172 -5.15 25.32 0.69
C ASP A 172 -6.04 24.85 1.88
N LEU A 173 -5.85 23.64 2.36
CA LEU A 173 -6.63 23.04 3.46
C LEU A 173 -5.94 23.16 4.81
#